data_1944e98cd3680bedd1d33776ef749ad8
#
_entry.id   1944e98cd3680bedd1d33776ef749ad8
#
_cell.length_a   1.000
_cell.length_b   1.000
_cell.length_c   1.000
_cell.angle_alpha   90.00
_cell.angle_beta   90.00
_cell.angle_gamma   90.00
#
_symmetry.space_group_name_H-M   'P 1'
#
loop_
_entity.id
_entity.type
_entity.pdbx_description
1 polymer ?
#
loop_
_entity_poly.entity_id
_entity_poly.type
_entity_poly.pdbx_seq_one_letter_code
_entity_poly.pdbx_strand_id
1 'polypeptide(L)'
;MNYKVYAIGNKVEKFYSDAIREYQKRLSKFCNITFSSYKNSQKLPFQDTDKYYKIVISPAGKSLSSEELAEKIKEFELTGITDILIIIGNEKIHCSDTLSISSMKMSLGLTSTIFFEQLYRAYKILNNEPYHK
;
A
#
# COMPACT_ATOMS: atom_id res chain seq x y z
N MET A 1 2.73 -12.40 -4.85
CA MET A 1 1.84 -11.38 -4.23
C MET A 1 1.41 -10.38 -5.26
N ASN A 2 0.15 -10.06 -5.28
CA ASN A 2 -0.45 -9.06 -6.16
C ASN A 2 -1.04 -7.93 -5.31
N TYR A 3 -0.59 -6.71 -5.56
CA TYR A 3 -1.08 -5.52 -4.86
C TYR A 3 -1.75 -4.59 -5.84
N LYS A 4 -2.92 -4.09 -5.46
CA LYS A 4 -3.56 -2.95 -6.11
C LYS A 4 -3.62 -1.83 -5.09
N VAL A 5 -3.11 -0.66 -5.45
CA VAL A 5 -3.11 0.52 -4.58
C VAL A 5 -4.03 1.56 -5.20
N TYR A 6 -5.09 1.90 -4.48
CA TYR A 6 -6.07 2.90 -4.91
C TYR A 6 -5.93 4.14 -4.03
N ALA A 7 -5.57 5.25 -4.65
CA ALA A 7 -5.53 6.56 -4.00
C ALA A 7 -6.80 7.31 -4.33
N ILE A 8 -7.59 7.63 -3.33
CA ILE A 8 -8.92 8.23 -3.50
C ILE A 8 -8.91 9.65 -2.93
N GLY A 9 -9.25 10.63 -3.76
CA GLY A 9 -9.34 12.02 -3.35
C GLY A 9 -8.76 12.96 -4.39
N ASN A 10 -8.10 14.01 -3.91
CA ASN A 10 -7.52 15.03 -4.77
C ASN A 10 -6.36 14.47 -5.61
N LYS A 11 -6.00 15.23 -6.62
CA LYS A 11 -4.92 14.87 -7.55
C LYS A 11 -3.62 14.55 -6.81
N VAL A 12 -2.94 13.51 -7.26
CA VAL A 12 -1.57 13.20 -6.84
C VAL A 12 -0.62 13.98 -7.75
N GLU A 13 0.21 14.86 -7.18
CA GLU A 13 1.12 15.70 -7.93
C GLU A 13 2.15 14.85 -8.69
N LYS A 14 2.63 15.39 -9.81
CA LYS A 14 3.54 14.67 -10.70
C LYS A 14 4.80 14.17 -9.99
N PHE A 15 5.38 14.96 -9.09
CA PHE A 15 6.59 14.55 -8.38
C PHE A 15 6.35 13.33 -7.47
N TYR A 16 5.16 13.18 -6.91
CA TYR A 16 4.79 11.98 -6.17
C TYR A 16 4.54 10.80 -7.12
N SER A 17 3.84 11.04 -8.22
CA SER A 17 3.60 9.99 -9.22
C SER A 17 4.90 9.44 -9.79
N ASP A 18 5.88 10.31 -10.02
CA ASP A 18 7.19 9.91 -10.51
C ASP A 18 7.94 9.05 -9.48
N ALA A 19 7.89 9.45 -8.20
CA ALA A 19 8.48 8.67 -7.12
C ALA A 19 7.81 7.30 -6.96
N ILE A 20 6.48 7.27 -7.02
CA ILE A 20 5.71 6.02 -6.94
C ILE A 20 6.11 5.09 -8.08
N ARG A 21 6.23 5.61 -9.29
CA ARG A 21 6.63 4.83 -10.47
C ARG A 21 8.02 4.23 -10.30
N GLU A 22 8.94 4.97 -9.69
CA GLU A 22 10.29 4.47 -9.41
C GLU A 22 10.24 3.28 -8.45
N TYR A 23 9.43 3.36 -7.39
CA TYR A 23 9.27 2.24 -6.45
C TYR A 23 8.52 1.06 -7.07
N GLN A 24 7.55 1.32 -7.96
CA GLN A 24 6.91 0.24 -8.71
C GLN A 24 7.93 -0.57 -9.51
N LYS A 25 8.86 0.12 -10.16
CA LYS A 25 9.95 -0.52 -10.90
C LYS A 25 10.79 -1.40 -9.98
N ARG A 26 11.21 -0.85 -8.86
CA ARG A 26 12.04 -1.58 -7.88
C ARG A 26 11.31 -2.78 -7.29
N LEU A 27 10.00 -2.64 -7.07
CA LEU A 27 9.18 -3.71 -6.52
C LEU A 27 8.87 -4.82 -7.53
N SER A 28 9.02 -4.57 -8.83
CA SER A 28 8.62 -5.52 -9.88
C SER A 28 9.31 -6.87 -9.80
N LYS A 29 10.50 -6.93 -9.21
CA LYS A 29 11.21 -8.20 -9.02
C LYS A 29 10.72 -9.01 -7.82
N PHE A 30 9.91 -8.40 -6.95
CA PHE A 30 9.40 -9.05 -5.74
C PHE A 30 7.92 -9.39 -5.84
N CYS A 31 7.12 -8.54 -6.49
CA CYS A 31 5.67 -8.67 -6.53
C CYS A 31 5.10 -7.95 -7.75
N ASN A 32 3.80 -8.18 -7.99
CA ASN A 32 3.05 -7.40 -8.97
C ASN A 32 2.32 -6.29 -8.22
N ILE A 33 2.51 -5.04 -8.63
CA ILE A 33 1.89 -3.90 -7.97
C ILE A 33 1.44 -2.87 -8.98
N THR A 34 0.21 -2.38 -8.83
CA THR A 34 -0.35 -1.31 -9.64
C THR A 34 -0.83 -0.16 -8.76
N PHE A 35 -0.82 1.04 -9.30
CA PHE A 35 -1.28 2.24 -8.62
C PHE A 35 -2.29 2.96 -9.49
N SER A 36 -3.45 3.31 -8.92
CA SER A 36 -4.51 4.03 -9.63
C SER A 36 -5.10 5.12 -8.74
N SER A 37 -5.43 6.26 -9.33
CA SER A 37 -6.04 7.39 -8.63
C SER A 37 -7.50 7.52 -9.01
N TYR A 38 -8.35 7.83 -8.03
CA TYR A 38 -9.78 8.03 -8.22
C TYR A 38 -10.22 9.27 -7.45
N LYS A 39 -11.17 10.04 -8.03
CA LYS A 39 -11.69 11.24 -7.38
C LYS A 39 -12.54 10.90 -6.15
N ASN A 40 -13.26 9.78 -6.21
CA ASN A 40 -14.13 9.34 -5.13
C ASN A 40 -14.33 7.83 -5.20
N SER A 41 -14.92 7.26 -4.15
CA SER A 41 -15.12 5.82 -4.03
C SER A 41 -16.15 5.24 -5.02
N GLN A 42 -16.99 6.08 -5.61
CA GLN A 42 -18.03 5.62 -6.54
C GLN A 42 -17.47 5.08 -7.86
N LYS A 43 -16.24 5.46 -8.20
CA LYS A 43 -15.58 5.05 -9.44
C LYS A 43 -14.67 3.85 -9.26
N LEU A 44 -14.62 3.27 -8.09
CA LEU A 44 -13.75 2.12 -7.82
C LEU A 44 -14.26 0.86 -8.51
N PRO A 45 -13.38 0.08 -9.13
CA PRO A 45 -13.77 -1.19 -9.75
C PRO A 45 -13.88 -2.30 -8.70
N PHE A 46 -14.92 -2.23 -7.87
CA PHE A 46 -15.12 -3.19 -6.76
C PHE A 46 -15.22 -4.64 -7.23
N GLN A 47 -15.75 -4.87 -8.44
CA GLN A 47 -15.92 -6.21 -8.98
C GLN A 47 -14.58 -6.95 -9.15
N ASP A 48 -13.54 -6.20 -9.48
CA ASP A 48 -12.20 -6.78 -9.70
C ASP A 48 -11.47 -7.07 -8.39
N THR A 49 -11.99 -6.60 -7.26
CA THR A 49 -11.30 -6.67 -5.98
C THR A 49 -12.09 -7.38 -4.89
N ASP A 50 -13.19 -8.03 -5.24
CA ASP A 50 -14.05 -8.73 -4.29
C ASP A 50 -13.31 -9.75 -3.44
N LYS A 51 -12.36 -10.44 -4.04
CA LYS A 51 -11.56 -11.50 -3.40
C LYS A 51 -10.29 -11.00 -2.76
N TYR A 52 -10.01 -9.70 -2.88
CA TYR A 52 -8.78 -9.12 -2.34
C TYR A 52 -8.91 -8.89 -0.83
N TYR A 53 -7.81 -9.13 -0.13
CA TYR A 53 -7.67 -8.72 1.26
C TYR A 53 -7.52 -7.19 1.27
N LYS A 54 -8.44 -6.49 1.92
CA LYS A 54 -8.51 -5.02 1.86
C LYS A 54 -7.87 -4.40 3.09
N ILE A 55 -6.90 -3.52 2.85
CA ILE A 55 -6.22 -2.75 3.89
C ILE A 55 -6.43 -1.27 3.60
N VAL A 56 -7.00 -0.56 4.59
CA VAL A 56 -7.15 0.89 4.53
C VAL A 56 -5.99 1.54 5.28
N ILE A 57 -5.36 2.53 4.66
CA ILE A 57 -4.33 3.34 5.31
C ILE A 57 -5.00 4.56 5.92
N SER A 58 -4.88 4.73 7.22
CA SER A 58 -5.50 5.80 7.99
C SER A 58 -4.62 6.21 9.16
N PRO A 59 -4.56 7.51 9.51
CA PRO A 59 -3.84 7.94 10.72
C PRO A 59 -4.37 7.29 12.01
N ALA A 60 -5.62 6.83 12.01
CA ALA A 60 -6.25 6.17 13.16
C ALA A 60 -6.04 4.66 13.18
N GLY A 61 -5.39 4.09 12.17
CA GLY A 61 -5.14 2.65 12.11
C GLY A 61 -4.02 2.19 13.02
N LYS A 62 -3.75 0.90 12.99
CA LYS A 62 -2.68 0.30 13.76
C LYS A 62 -1.33 0.69 13.18
N SER A 63 -0.46 1.27 14.02
CA SER A 63 0.93 1.59 13.63
C SER A 63 1.76 0.33 13.50
N LEU A 64 2.57 0.28 12.44
CA LEU A 64 3.53 -0.80 12.22
C LEU A 64 4.91 -0.22 11.98
N SER A 65 5.93 -0.91 12.49
CA SER A 65 7.30 -0.66 12.07
C SER A 65 7.54 -1.30 10.69
N SER A 66 8.66 -0.97 10.07
CA SER A 66 9.03 -1.59 8.79
C SER A 66 9.20 -3.11 8.93
N GLU A 67 9.77 -3.54 10.06
CA GLU A 67 9.95 -4.96 10.36
C GLU A 67 8.62 -5.67 10.57
N GLU A 68 7.67 -5.01 11.24
CA GLU A 68 6.33 -5.56 11.44
C GLU A 68 5.56 -5.67 10.12
N LEU A 69 5.75 -4.71 9.22
CA LEU A 69 5.16 -4.80 7.88
C LEU A 69 5.73 -6.01 7.12
N ALA A 70 7.04 -6.23 7.20
CA ALA A 70 7.68 -7.39 6.59
C ALA A 70 7.12 -8.70 7.15
N GLU A 71 6.94 -8.79 8.48
CA GLU A 71 6.35 -9.95 9.13
C GLU A 71 4.91 -10.19 8.66
N LYS A 72 4.14 -9.12 8.49
CA LYS A 72 2.76 -9.21 8.02
C LYS A 72 2.69 -9.78 6.59
N ILE A 73 3.58 -9.35 5.73
CA ILE A 73 3.66 -9.87 4.35
C ILE A 73 4.01 -11.36 4.36
N LYS A 74 4.98 -11.74 5.18
CA LYS A 74 5.37 -13.15 5.33
C LYS A 74 4.19 -13.99 5.82
N GLU A 75 3.43 -13.48 6.78
CA GLU A 75 2.24 -14.15 7.29
C GLU A 75 1.19 -14.33 6.20
N PHE A 76 0.96 -13.31 5.36
CA PHE A 76 0.04 -13.45 4.22
C PHE A 76 0.47 -14.58 3.29
N GLU A 77 1.75 -14.64 2.95
CA GLU A 77 2.27 -15.69 2.08
C GLU A 77 2.07 -17.08 2.69
N LEU A 78 2.33 -17.21 3.99
CA LEU A 78 2.18 -18.48 4.71
C LEU A 78 0.72 -18.93 4.82
N THR A 79 -0.22 -17.99 4.88
CA THR A 79 -1.66 -18.29 5.02
C THR A 79 -2.42 -18.31 3.68
N GLY A 80 -1.71 -18.13 2.57
CA GLY A 80 -2.31 -18.20 1.23
C GLY A 80 -3.03 -16.94 0.77
N ILE A 81 -2.83 -15.82 1.45
CA ILE A 81 -3.36 -14.52 1.01
C ILE A 81 -2.37 -13.93 0.01
N THR A 82 -2.76 -13.89 -1.26
CA THR A 82 -1.87 -13.46 -2.35
C THR A 82 -2.32 -12.19 -3.04
N ASP A 83 -3.58 -11.76 -2.83
CA ASP A 83 -4.15 -10.60 -3.50
C ASP A 83 -4.55 -9.56 -2.45
N ILE A 84 -3.90 -8.41 -2.48
CA ILE A 84 -4.09 -7.35 -1.48
C ILE A 84 -4.46 -6.05 -2.17
N LEU A 85 -5.53 -5.43 -1.67
CA LEU A 85 -5.97 -4.10 -2.09
C LEU A 85 -5.64 -3.10 -0.98
N ILE A 86 -4.85 -2.08 -1.34
CA ILE A 86 -4.51 -0.99 -0.44
C ILE A 86 -5.34 0.22 -0.82
N ILE A 87 -6.05 0.79 0.14
CA ILE A 87 -6.90 1.97 -0.07
C ILE A 87 -6.34 3.12 0.74
N ILE A 88 -6.05 4.22 0.05
CA ILE A 88 -5.51 5.44 0.66
C ILE A 88 -6.46 6.58 0.35
N GLY A 89 -6.86 7.35 1.36
CA GLY A 89 -7.67 8.55 1.18
C GLY A 89 -9.15 8.39 1.48
N ASN A 90 -9.63 7.18 1.79
CA ASN A 90 -11.01 6.97 2.19
C ASN A 90 -11.08 5.94 3.31
N GLU A 91 -11.34 6.42 4.53
CA GLU A 91 -11.36 5.59 5.74
C GLU A 91 -12.69 4.87 5.96
N LYS A 92 -13.71 5.18 5.16
CA LYS A 92 -15.07 4.65 5.34
C LYS A 92 -15.32 3.36 4.57
N ILE A 93 -14.38 2.92 3.76
CA ILE A 93 -14.52 1.70 2.98
C ILE A 93 -14.40 0.50 3.92
N HIS A 94 -15.31 -0.46 3.77
CA HIS A 94 -15.24 -1.71 4.51
C HIS A 94 -13.95 -2.45 4.17
N CYS A 95 -13.21 -2.85 5.18
CA CYS A 95 -11.88 -3.43 4.99
C CYS A 95 -11.61 -4.57 5.95
N SER A 96 -10.58 -5.35 5.64
CA SER A 96 -10.11 -6.44 6.50
C SER A 96 -9.22 -5.91 7.61
N ASP A 97 -8.51 -4.80 7.36
CA ASP A 97 -7.53 -4.27 8.30
C ASP A 97 -7.34 -2.77 8.06
N THR A 98 -6.93 -2.04 9.07
CA THR A 98 -6.62 -0.61 8.97
C THR A 98 -5.24 -0.38 9.56
N LEU A 99 -4.33 0.15 8.75
CA LEU A 99 -2.95 0.40 9.14
C LEU A 99 -2.64 1.89 9.08
N SER A 100 -1.73 2.33 9.94
CA SER A 100 -1.26 3.71 9.98
C SER A 100 0.21 3.78 9.57
N ILE A 101 0.52 4.69 8.65
CA ILE A 101 1.90 5.07 8.34
C ILE A 101 2.38 6.10 9.36
N SER A 102 1.48 6.99 9.75
CA SER A 102 1.74 8.04 10.75
C SER A 102 0.41 8.48 11.34
N SER A 103 0.42 8.87 12.61
CA SER A 103 -0.73 9.49 13.25
C SER A 103 -0.95 10.92 12.75
N MET A 104 0.04 11.51 12.08
CA MET A 104 -0.08 12.83 11.47
C MET A 104 -0.76 12.73 10.11
N LYS A 105 -1.68 13.63 9.82
CA LYS A 105 -2.32 13.69 8.50
C LYS A 105 -1.32 14.16 7.46
N MET A 106 -1.28 13.48 6.34
CA MET A 106 -0.41 13.81 5.21
C MET A 106 -1.24 13.85 3.93
N SER A 107 -0.72 14.55 2.93
CA SER A 107 -1.38 14.59 1.62
C SER A 107 -1.49 13.20 1.02
N LEU A 108 -2.41 13.03 0.09
CA LEU A 108 -2.64 11.75 -0.59
C LEU A 108 -1.38 11.26 -1.31
N GLY A 109 -0.69 12.16 -2.02
CA GLY A 109 0.52 11.82 -2.75
C GLY A 109 1.66 11.42 -1.84
N LEU A 110 1.85 12.15 -0.73
CA LEU A 110 2.91 11.82 0.23
C LEU A 110 2.65 10.48 0.91
N THR A 111 1.43 10.26 1.37
CA THR A 111 1.05 8.99 2.00
C THR A 111 1.29 7.82 1.06
N SER A 112 0.86 7.96 -0.19
CA SER A 112 1.03 6.92 -1.20
C SER A 112 2.51 6.64 -1.46
N THR A 113 3.32 7.68 -1.58
CA THR A 113 4.76 7.55 -1.83
C THR A 113 5.45 6.82 -0.67
N ILE A 114 5.12 7.20 0.57
CA ILE A 114 5.69 6.56 1.76
C ILE A 114 5.28 5.09 1.81
N PHE A 115 4.03 4.78 1.48
CA PHE A 115 3.58 3.39 1.46
C PHE A 115 4.43 2.55 0.48
N PHE A 116 4.66 3.05 -0.73
CA PHE A 116 5.47 2.35 -1.72
C PHE A 116 6.91 2.17 -1.24
N GLU A 117 7.50 3.19 -0.63
CA GLU A 117 8.85 3.09 -0.09
C GLU A 117 8.92 2.03 1.02
N GLN A 118 7.94 2.04 1.93
CA GLN A 118 7.92 1.09 3.04
C GLN A 118 7.66 -0.35 2.57
N LEU A 119 6.84 -0.52 1.54
CA LEU A 119 6.63 -1.84 0.95
C LEU A 119 7.93 -2.38 0.34
N TYR A 120 8.65 -1.53 -0.37
CA TYR A 120 9.96 -1.88 -0.92
C TYR A 120 10.95 -2.26 0.20
N ARG A 121 10.99 -1.46 1.26
CA ARG A 121 11.83 -1.72 2.44
C ARG A 121 11.49 -3.08 3.07
N ALA A 122 10.20 -3.38 3.20
CA ALA A 122 9.75 -4.65 3.76
C ALA A 122 10.26 -5.85 2.94
N TYR A 123 10.20 -5.76 1.61
CA TYR A 123 10.72 -6.83 0.76
C TYR A 123 12.24 -6.96 0.84
N LYS A 124 12.95 -5.86 1.01
CA LYS A 124 14.40 -5.90 1.26
C LYS A 124 14.72 -6.62 2.57
N ILE A 125 13.94 -6.36 3.62
CA ILE A 125 14.07 -7.05 4.90
C ILE A 125 13.81 -8.55 4.73
N LEU A 126 12.73 -8.92 4.05
CA LEU A 126 12.35 -10.32 3.83
C LEU A 126 13.41 -11.11 3.08
N ASN A 127 14.13 -10.47 2.17
CA ASN A 127 15.16 -11.10 1.37
C ASN A 127 16.56 -10.90 1.91
N ASN A 128 16.71 -10.36 3.13
CA ASN A 128 18.00 -10.08 3.77
C ASN A 128 18.92 -9.25 2.90
N GLU A 129 18.37 -8.30 2.13
CA GLU A 129 19.15 -7.43 1.28
C GLU A 129 19.49 -6.12 1.98
N PRO A 130 20.67 -5.51 1.69
CA PRO A 130 21.12 -4.31 2.38
C PRO A 130 20.38 -3.05 1.91
N TYR A 131 19.37 -2.66 2.59
CA TYR A 131 18.60 -1.42 2.36
C TYR A 131 18.16 -0.83 3.69
N HIS A 132 17.64 -1.70 4.56
CA HIS A 132 17.16 -1.30 5.89
C HIS A 132 18.34 -1.19 6.86
N LYS A 133 18.37 -0.07 7.58
CA LYS A 133 19.42 0.17 8.57
C LYS A 133 18.86 0.26 9.97
#